data_741da0daa5752e03e6d43529f76cd7f1
#
_entry.id   741da0daa5752e03e6d43529f76cd7f1
#
_cell.length_a   1.000
_cell.length_b   1.000
_cell.length_c   1.000
_cell.angle_alpha   90.00
_cell.angle_beta   90.00
_cell.angle_gamma   90.00
#
_symmetry.space_group_name_H-M   'P 1'
#
loop_
_entity.id
_entity.type
_entity.pdbx_description
1 polymer ?
#
loop_
_entity_poly.entity_id
_entity_poly.type
_entity_poly.pdbx_seq_one_letter_code
_entity_poly.pdbx_strand_id
1 'polypeptide(L)'
;MKKLEGNVTIITGGGKGIGYGLAEAFAEAGSDLVITGRTESRLVSAKERLEDRYGVKVLPIVADGADEEAIKNVVARTVAEFGKINTLVNNAQVS
;
A
#
# COMPACT_ATOMS: atom_id res chain seq x y z
N MET A 1 15.61 -12.03 10.49
CA MET A 1 14.65 -12.27 9.38
C MET A 1 13.28 -11.73 9.75
N LYS A 2 12.69 -10.94 8.89
CA LYS A 2 11.38 -10.36 9.17
C LYS A 2 10.28 -11.32 8.71
N LYS A 3 9.16 -11.34 9.44
CA LYS A 3 8.09 -12.32 9.21
C LYS A 3 7.42 -12.24 7.85
N LEU A 4 7.29 -11.05 7.29
CA LEU A 4 6.63 -10.85 6.01
C LEU A 4 7.58 -10.51 4.88
N GLU A 5 8.86 -10.79 5.05
CA GLU A 5 9.85 -10.55 4.00
C GLU A 5 9.47 -11.34 2.75
N GLY A 6 9.47 -10.66 1.62
CA GLY A 6 9.03 -11.26 0.36
C GLY A 6 7.55 -11.16 0.08
N ASN A 7 6.75 -10.70 1.05
CA ASN A 7 5.31 -10.51 0.83
C ASN A 7 5.03 -9.16 0.17
N VAL A 8 3.88 -9.08 -0.50
CA VAL A 8 3.36 -7.85 -1.09
C VAL A 8 1.98 -7.61 -0.53
N THR A 9 1.78 -6.44 0.07
CA THR A 9 0.53 -6.07 0.72
C THR A 9 -0.05 -4.83 0.07
N ILE A 10 -1.32 -4.88 -0.32
CA ILE A 10 -2.06 -3.71 -0.79
C ILE A 10 -2.86 -3.16 0.37
N ILE A 11 -2.73 -1.86 0.64
CA ILE A 11 -3.52 -1.18 1.66
C ILE A 11 -4.26 -0.03 1.01
N THR A 12 -5.58 -0.12 0.92
CA THR A 12 -6.38 0.98 0.40
C THR A 12 -6.50 2.03 1.50
N GLY A 13 -6.33 3.31 1.13
CA GLY A 13 -6.32 4.38 2.11
C GLY A 13 -5.05 4.40 2.96
N GLY A 14 -3.91 3.97 2.41
CA GLY A 14 -2.66 3.83 3.16
C GLY A 14 -1.87 5.12 3.40
N GLY A 15 -2.31 6.24 2.84
CA GLY A 15 -1.54 7.49 2.89
C GLY A 15 -1.65 8.28 4.18
N LYS A 16 -2.63 8.00 5.03
CA LYS A 16 -2.83 8.72 6.29
C LYS A 16 -3.62 7.90 7.29
N GLY A 17 -3.64 8.37 8.54
CA GLY A 17 -4.46 7.82 9.61
C GLY A 17 -4.21 6.35 9.89
N ILE A 18 -5.29 5.60 10.09
CA ILE A 18 -5.21 4.18 10.41
C ILE A 18 -4.53 3.40 9.29
N GLY A 19 -4.81 3.76 8.04
CA GLY A 19 -4.18 3.10 6.90
C GLY A 19 -2.67 3.24 6.88
N TYR A 20 -2.17 4.42 7.22
CA TYR A 20 -0.73 4.63 7.30
C TYR A 20 -0.12 3.81 8.45
N GLY A 21 -0.81 3.76 9.61
CA GLY A 21 -0.35 2.93 10.72
C GLY A 21 -0.28 1.45 10.36
N LEU A 22 -1.26 0.96 9.59
CA LEU A 22 -1.22 -0.41 9.09
C LEU A 22 -0.05 -0.60 8.13
N ALA A 23 0.19 0.37 7.23
CA ALA A 23 1.31 0.32 6.30
C ALA A 23 2.63 0.22 7.05
N GLU A 24 2.79 1.00 8.13
CA GLU A 24 3.99 0.92 8.96
C GLU A 24 4.17 -0.47 9.57
N ALA A 25 3.10 -1.06 10.09
CA ALA A 25 3.17 -2.38 10.71
C ALA A 25 3.60 -3.44 9.70
N PHE A 26 3.03 -3.43 8.51
CA PHE A 26 3.40 -4.38 7.45
C PHE A 26 4.83 -4.13 6.95
N ALA A 27 5.22 -2.87 6.79
CA ALA A 27 6.57 -2.52 6.36
C ALA A 27 7.61 -2.96 7.39
N GLU A 28 7.33 -2.74 8.67
CA GLU A 28 8.22 -3.16 9.74
C GLU A 28 8.40 -4.68 9.73
N ALA A 29 7.34 -5.40 9.38
CA ALA A 29 7.41 -6.86 9.27
C ALA A 29 8.12 -7.32 7.98
N GLY A 30 8.50 -6.41 7.09
CA GLY A 30 9.29 -6.72 5.91
C GLY A 30 8.50 -6.79 4.60
N SER A 31 7.19 -6.55 4.63
CA SER A 31 6.38 -6.60 3.41
C SER A 31 6.62 -5.40 2.51
N ASP A 32 6.70 -5.63 1.21
CA ASP A 32 6.58 -4.56 0.24
C ASP A 32 5.12 -4.12 0.20
N LEU A 33 4.87 -2.89 -0.20
CA LEU A 33 3.55 -2.28 -0.08
C LEU A 33 3.07 -1.66 -1.38
N VAL A 34 1.76 -1.71 -1.56
CA VAL A 34 1.05 -0.85 -2.50
C VAL A 34 0.07 -0.06 -1.65
N ILE A 35 0.13 1.25 -1.72
CA ILE A 35 -0.77 2.11 -0.96
C ILE A 35 -1.61 2.94 -1.92
N THR A 36 -2.89 3.08 -1.62
CA THR A 36 -3.79 3.87 -2.45
C THR A 36 -4.42 4.99 -1.65
N GLY A 37 -4.89 6.00 -2.34
CA GLY A 37 -5.58 7.13 -1.75
C GLY A 37 -5.91 8.13 -2.84
N ARG A 38 -6.61 9.19 -2.49
CA ARG A 38 -7.05 10.19 -3.46
C ARG A 38 -6.09 11.37 -3.62
N THR A 39 -5.16 11.55 -2.69
CA THR A 39 -4.23 12.68 -2.70
C THR A 39 -2.81 12.20 -3.00
N GLU A 40 -2.34 12.48 -4.21
CA GLU A 40 -1.02 12.02 -4.64
C GLU A 40 0.11 12.46 -3.71
N SER A 41 0.11 13.73 -3.30
CA SER A 41 1.18 14.25 -2.44
C SER A 41 1.30 13.50 -1.11
N ARG A 42 0.18 13.07 -0.54
CA ARG A 42 0.20 12.28 0.69
C ARG A 42 0.77 10.89 0.46
N LEU A 43 0.42 10.29 -0.68
CA LEU A 43 0.92 8.97 -1.02
C LEU A 43 2.42 8.99 -1.27
N VAL A 44 2.91 10.00 -1.97
CA VAL A 44 4.34 10.14 -2.24
C VAL A 44 5.11 10.36 -0.94
N SER A 45 4.58 11.21 -0.07
CA SER A 45 5.19 11.46 1.23
C SER A 45 5.23 10.19 2.08
N ALA A 46 4.14 9.42 2.09
CA ALA A 46 4.07 8.16 2.82
C ALA A 46 5.08 7.15 2.26
N LYS A 47 5.17 7.04 0.93
CA LYS A 47 6.14 6.18 0.27
C LYS A 47 7.57 6.51 0.73
N GLU A 48 7.94 7.78 0.67
CA GLU A 48 9.29 8.20 1.04
C GLU A 48 9.62 7.83 2.49
N ARG A 49 8.70 8.09 3.41
CA ARG A 49 8.91 7.78 4.81
C ARG A 49 8.99 6.27 5.08
N LEU A 50 8.12 5.50 4.44
CA LEU A 50 8.09 4.05 4.62
C LEU A 50 9.35 3.40 4.05
N GLU A 51 9.76 3.81 2.86
CA GLU A 51 10.97 3.27 2.22
C GLU A 51 12.22 3.63 3.01
N ASP A 52 12.30 4.88 3.45
CA ASP A 52 13.45 5.37 4.20
C ASP A 52 13.57 4.67 5.55
N ARG A 53 12.46 4.51 6.25
CA ARG A 53 12.48 3.97 7.61
C ARG A 53 12.59 2.44 7.66
N TYR A 54 11.93 1.76 6.73
CA TYR A 54 11.82 0.29 6.82
C TYR A 54 12.56 -0.46 5.71
N GLY A 55 13.04 0.23 4.69
CA GLY A 55 13.80 -0.41 3.61
C GLY A 55 13.00 -1.29 2.68
N VAL A 56 11.68 -1.17 2.66
CA VAL A 56 10.80 -1.92 1.76
C VAL A 56 10.50 -1.08 0.53
N LYS A 57 9.94 -1.71 -0.50
CA LYS A 57 9.48 -1.00 -1.70
C LYS A 57 8.02 -0.63 -1.52
N VAL A 58 7.67 0.60 -1.89
CA VAL A 58 6.30 1.10 -1.79
C VAL A 58 5.87 1.67 -3.13
N LEU A 59 4.77 1.16 -3.68
CA LEU A 59 4.17 1.66 -4.92
C LEU A 59 2.91 2.45 -4.54
N PRO A 60 2.92 3.78 -4.73
CA PRO A 60 1.72 4.58 -4.50
C PRO A 60 0.87 4.63 -5.75
N ILE A 61 -0.45 4.45 -5.61
CA ILE A 61 -1.38 4.53 -6.73
C ILE A 61 -2.55 5.40 -6.32
N VAL A 62 -2.78 6.47 -7.08
CA VAL A 62 -3.95 7.33 -6.84
C VAL A 62 -5.19 6.55 -7.29
N ALA A 63 -6.08 6.27 -6.34
CA ALA A 63 -7.29 5.53 -6.60
C ALA A 63 -8.29 5.77 -5.49
N ASP A 64 -9.56 5.82 -5.84
CA ASP A 64 -10.64 5.85 -4.86
C ASP A 64 -10.93 4.41 -4.43
N GLY A 65 -10.76 4.11 -3.16
CA GLY A 65 -10.98 2.76 -2.63
C GLY A 65 -12.43 2.28 -2.71
N ALA A 66 -13.38 3.20 -2.96
CA ALA A 66 -14.77 2.83 -3.17
C ALA A 66 -15.10 2.52 -4.63
N ASP A 67 -14.17 2.78 -5.54
CA ASP A 67 -14.35 2.54 -6.98
C ASP A 67 -13.81 1.17 -7.35
N GLU A 68 -14.71 0.26 -7.68
CA GLU A 68 -14.36 -1.12 -8.01
C GLU A 68 -13.41 -1.23 -9.19
N GLU A 69 -13.60 -0.42 -10.23
CA GLU A 69 -12.72 -0.46 -11.40
C GLU A 69 -11.33 0.06 -11.05
N ALA A 70 -11.25 1.08 -10.19
CA ALA A 70 -9.98 1.60 -9.74
C ALA A 70 -9.22 0.53 -8.95
N ILE A 71 -9.90 -0.23 -8.12
CA ILE A 71 -9.28 -1.29 -7.33
C ILE A 71 -8.80 -2.43 -8.24
N LYS A 72 -9.55 -2.78 -9.28
CA LYS A 72 -9.10 -3.77 -10.27
C LYS A 72 -7.80 -3.32 -10.94
N ASN A 73 -7.69 -2.03 -11.25
CA ASN A 73 -6.48 -1.47 -11.83
C ASN A 73 -5.30 -1.55 -10.84
N VAL A 74 -5.57 -1.29 -9.56
CA VAL A 74 -4.56 -1.40 -8.51
C VAL A 74 -4.02 -2.84 -8.45
N VAL A 75 -4.90 -3.81 -8.48
CA VAL A 75 -4.51 -5.22 -8.47
C VAL A 75 -3.64 -5.55 -9.68
N ALA A 76 -4.07 -5.13 -10.88
CA ALA A 76 -3.32 -5.38 -12.10
C ALA A 76 -1.92 -4.76 -12.06
N ARG A 77 -1.81 -3.52 -11.60
CA ARG A 77 -0.53 -2.82 -11.49
C ARG A 77 0.37 -3.46 -10.44
N THR A 78 -0.21 -3.95 -9.36
CA THR A 78 0.56 -4.62 -8.30
C THR A 78 1.18 -5.91 -8.84
N VAL A 79 0.41 -6.70 -9.56
CA VAL A 79 0.92 -7.94 -10.17
C VAL A 79 1.99 -7.61 -11.21
N ALA A 80 1.80 -6.56 -12.00
CA ALA A 80 2.79 -6.15 -13.00
C ALA A 80 4.11 -5.72 -12.35
N GLU A 81 4.04 -5.02 -11.21
CA GLU A 81 5.24 -4.51 -10.53
C GLU A 81 5.93 -5.57 -9.68
N PHE A 82 5.17 -6.34 -8.92
CA PHE A 82 5.72 -7.24 -7.90
C PHE A 82 5.53 -8.73 -8.23
N GLY A 83 4.70 -9.06 -9.20
CA GLY A 83 4.47 -10.45 -9.60
C GLY A 83 3.49 -11.22 -8.73
N LYS A 84 3.01 -10.62 -7.66
CA LYS A 84 2.12 -11.32 -6.70
C LYS A 84 1.41 -10.36 -5.79
N ILE A 85 0.41 -10.88 -5.07
CA ILE A 85 -0.27 -10.19 -3.96
C ILE A 85 -0.47 -11.23 -2.87
N ASN A 86 0.00 -10.95 -1.68
CA ASN A 86 -0.18 -11.84 -0.54
C ASN A 86 -1.33 -11.39 0.37
N THR A 87 -1.53 -10.08 0.49
CA THR A 87 -2.52 -9.53 1.41
C THR A 87 -3.17 -8.28 0.82
N LEU A 88 -4.47 -8.19 0.97
CA LEU A 88 -5.21 -6.98 0.61
C LEU A 88 -5.94 -6.48 1.86
N VAL A 89 -5.57 -5.29 2.31
CA VAL A 89 -6.23 -4.64 3.43
C VAL A 89 -7.15 -3.56 2.87
N ASN A 90 -8.44 -3.78 2.95
CA ASN A 90 -9.43 -2.83 2.46
C ASN A 90 -9.80 -1.87 3.59
N ASN A 91 -9.00 -0.80 3.73
CA ASN A 91 -9.16 0.18 4.79
C ASN A 91 -9.90 1.44 4.34
N ALA A 92 -9.94 1.71 3.04
CA ALA A 92 -10.65 2.88 2.54
C ALA A 92 -12.13 2.73 2.78
N GLN A 93 -12.70 3.67 3.54
CA GLN A 93 -14.11 3.64 3.88
C GLN A 93 -14.85 4.77 3.18
N VAL A 94 -16.07 4.46 2.80
CA VAL A 94 -17.01 5.47 2.32
C VAL A 94 -17.69 6.05 3.56
N SER A 95 -17.42 7.32 3.82
CA SER A 95 -18.02 8.00 4.96
C SER A 95 -19.18 8.85 4.49
#